data_fbd543032b3bb27316e5ae2a9db22675
#
_entry.id   fbd543032b3bb27316e5ae2a9db22675
#
_cell.length_a   1.000
_cell.length_b   1.000
_cell.length_c   1.000
_cell.angle_alpha   90.00
_cell.angle_beta   90.00
_cell.angle_gamma   90.00
#
_symmetry.space_group_name_H-M   'P 1'
#
loop_
_entity.id
_entity.type
_entity.pdbx_description
1 polymer ?
#
loop_
_entity_poly.entity_id
_entity_poly.type
_entity_poly.pdbx_seq_one_letter_code
_entity_poly.pdbx_strand_id
1 'polypeptide(L)'
;MPMSLAADAVQPSPDTPTIRRRDAVAPGSWPEGTLPLLARLYAARGAETPELALPKLGSLHAPELLTGIDAAVGLLVEAIANDKRILVVGDFDCDGATACAVGVRGLRMLGAQHVFHAVPNRMVHGYGLSPSLVEELAELRPDLLVTVDHGIACHAGVTAAKARGWQVLVTDHHLPGPQLPPADVIVDPNLDGDAFPSKSLAGVGVIFYVLMALRRQMRDAGVFADGKGPDLTTLLDLVAVGTVADLVALDPNNRALVSAGLRRLRAGQGCVGLRALIEASGRDAARLTATDIGFALGPRLNAAGRLEDMALGIALLLTEDPRQARDIAQTLEQINSERRAVQQSMTDDAEQALTRVVLDMAGQRPVAACLFDADWHPGVVGLVASKMKDRLHRPVIAFAPAEPGADTLRGSARSIPGLHIRDALALVDARHPGLIERFGGHAMAAGLSLRLDHIDDFKAAFVAVVLEMLDPAALQQQVLSDGELAADELDHRYADALRLAGPWGQGFPEPLFDGHFEVANWRVLKERHLKLELRLPGVPGTINAIHFGGWHGNAPGRHVHLAYRLACDDYRGGSAIQLIVEHCLPG
;
A
#
# COMPACT_ATOMS: atom_id res chain seq x y z
N MET A 1 17.74 49.05 -37.03
CA MET A 1 18.27 47.75 -36.58
C MET A 1 17.42 47.30 -35.43
N PRO A 2 16.60 46.25 -35.54
CA PRO A 2 15.84 45.70 -34.42
C PRO A 2 16.76 44.79 -33.60
N MET A 3 16.89 45.06 -32.30
CA MET A 3 17.55 44.18 -31.33
C MET A 3 16.71 42.90 -31.16
N SER A 4 17.35 41.79 -31.50
CA SER A 4 16.85 40.47 -31.20
C SER A 4 16.87 40.27 -29.67
N LEU A 5 15.69 40.16 -29.05
CA LEU A 5 15.56 39.65 -27.70
C LEU A 5 15.75 38.13 -27.79
N ALA A 6 16.91 37.65 -27.42
CA ALA A 6 17.14 36.26 -27.13
C ALA A 6 16.18 35.88 -25.99
N ALA A 7 15.32 34.88 -26.24
CA ALA A 7 14.52 34.27 -25.20
C ALA A 7 15.50 33.59 -24.23
N ASP A 8 15.69 34.19 -23.06
CA ASP A 8 16.37 33.53 -21.95
C ASP A 8 15.60 32.27 -21.63
N ALA A 9 16.21 31.14 -21.89
CA ALA A 9 15.73 29.85 -21.44
C ALA A 9 15.73 29.91 -19.90
N VAL A 10 14.52 30.03 -19.32
CA VAL A 10 14.32 29.98 -17.88
C VAL A 10 14.84 28.61 -17.44
N GLN A 11 15.98 28.58 -16.76
CA GLN A 11 16.46 27.35 -16.14
C GLN A 11 15.37 26.85 -15.19
N PRO A 12 14.94 25.57 -15.30
CA PRO A 12 13.91 25.02 -14.43
C PRO A 12 14.38 25.17 -12.97
N SER A 13 13.49 25.67 -12.12
CA SER A 13 13.73 25.71 -10.68
C SER A 13 14.13 24.30 -10.20
N PRO A 14 15.07 24.16 -9.27
CA PRO A 14 15.46 22.86 -8.72
C PRO A 14 14.29 22.06 -8.12
N ASP A 15 13.15 22.72 -7.91
CA ASP A 15 11.91 22.14 -7.40
C ASP A 15 10.94 21.69 -8.50
N THR A 16 11.26 21.91 -9.78
CA THR A 16 10.40 21.46 -10.89
C THR A 16 10.73 20.00 -11.22
N PRO A 17 9.75 19.09 -11.21
CA PRO A 17 9.98 17.71 -11.59
C PRO A 17 10.55 17.61 -13.02
N THR A 18 11.44 16.66 -13.25
CA THR A 18 11.93 16.33 -14.60
C THR A 18 11.25 15.08 -15.10
N ILE A 19 10.71 15.11 -16.31
CA ILE A 19 10.14 13.91 -16.96
C ILE A 19 11.30 13.17 -17.63
N ARG A 20 11.48 11.91 -17.24
CA ARG A 20 12.44 10.99 -17.84
C ARG A 20 11.68 9.80 -18.42
N ARG A 21 11.92 9.49 -19.67
CA ARG A 21 11.35 8.30 -20.30
C ARG A 21 12.09 7.05 -19.85
N ARG A 22 11.34 5.97 -19.64
CA ARG A 22 11.92 4.65 -19.39
C ARG A 22 12.72 4.21 -20.58
N ASP A 23 13.75 3.40 -20.33
CA ASP A 23 14.53 2.80 -21.40
C ASP A 23 13.61 1.91 -22.24
N ALA A 24 13.76 2.02 -23.57
CA ALA A 24 13.01 1.19 -24.50
C ALA A 24 13.53 -0.26 -24.43
N VAL A 25 12.65 -1.18 -24.07
CA VAL A 25 12.92 -2.62 -24.09
C VAL A 25 12.12 -3.22 -25.25
N ALA A 26 12.80 -3.99 -26.10
CA ALA A 26 12.13 -4.69 -27.19
C ALA A 26 11.18 -5.75 -26.61
N PRO A 27 9.89 -5.71 -26.93
CA PRO A 27 8.98 -6.75 -26.49
C PRO A 27 9.34 -8.09 -27.15
N GLY A 28 9.21 -9.17 -26.39
CA GLY A 28 9.33 -10.52 -26.91
C GLY A 28 8.19 -10.90 -27.86
N SER A 29 7.98 -12.19 -28.09
CA SER A 29 6.88 -12.68 -28.93
C SER A 29 5.55 -12.64 -28.19
N TRP A 30 4.54 -12.02 -28.80
CA TRP A 30 3.20 -11.87 -28.26
C TRP A 30 2.16 -12.53 -29.15
N PRO A 31 1.04 -13.03 -28.60
CA PRO A 31 -0.08 -13.58 -29.38
C PRO A 31 -0.63 -12.55 -30.37
N GLU A 32 -1.10 -13.05 -31.50
CA GLU A 32 -1.81 -12.21 -32.48
C GLU A 32 -2.99 -11.49 -31.85
N GLY A 33 -3.15 -10.20 -32.18
CA GLY A 33 -4.20 -9.33 -31.60
C GLY A 33 -3.80 -8.62 -30.30
N THR A 34 -2.64 -8.90 -29.71
CA THR A 34 -2.11 -8.09 -28.60
C THR A 34 -1.80 -6.67 -29.09
N LEU A 35 -2.29 -5.67 -28.35
CA LEU A 35 -1.97 -4.27 -28.66
C LEU A 35 -0.45 -4.03 -28.51
N PRO A 36 0.24 -3.48 -29.53
CA PRO A 36 1.70 -3.23 -29.45
C PRO A 36 2.08 -2.36 -28.25
N LEU A 37 1.22 -1.41 -27.88
CA LEU A 37 1.40 -0.59 -26.68
C LEU A 37 1.53 -1.45 -25.43
N LEU A 38 0.65 -2.43 -25.21
CA LEU A 38 0.70 -3.28 -24.01
C LEU A 38 1.98 -4.12 -23.97
N ALA A 39 2.39 -4.69 -25.10
CA ALA A 39 3.64 -5.46 -25.19
C ALA A 39 4.86 -4.61 -24.80
N ARG A 40 4.92 -3.36 -25.31
CA ARG A 40 5.95 -2.37 -24.95
C ARG A 40 5.95 -2.04 -23.45
N LEU A 41 4.76 -1.77 -22.88
CA LEU A 41 4.60 -1.42 -21.48
C LEU A 41 5.01 -2.55 -20.53
N TYR A 42 4.66 -3.79 -20.87
CA TYR A 42 5.04 -4.97 -20.09
C TYR A 42 6.55 -5.21 -20.15
N ALA A 43 7.16 -5.13 -21.35
CA ALA A 43 8.60 -5.29 -21.51
C ALA A 43 9.38 -4.25 -20.70
N ALA A 44 8.94 -2.98 -20.70
CA ALA A 44 9.54 -1.91 -19.89
C ALA A 44 9.44 -2.14 -18.35
N ARG A 45 8.65 -3.14 -17.93
CA ARG A 45 8.49 -3.58 -16.54
C ARG A 45 9.11 -4.96 -16.29
N GLY A 46 9.95 -5.44 -17.21
CA GLY A 46 10.62 -6.75 -17.10
C GLY A 46 9.73 -7.95 -17.41
N ALA A 47 8.54 -7.74 -17.98
CA ALA A 47 7.62 -8.80 -18.37
C ALA A 47 7.58 -8.94 -19.91
N GLU A 48 8.61 -9.57 -20.47
CA GLU A 48 8.82 -9.65 -21.91
C GLU A 48 7.93 -10.69 -22.61
N THR A 49 7.29 -11.57 -21.84
CA THR A 49 6.39 -12.61 -22.37
C THR A 49 4.99 -12.51 -21.75
N PRO A 50 3.94 -13.04 -22.41
CA PRO A 50 2.59 -13.07 -21.89
C PRO A 50 2.46 -13.75 -20.52
N GLU A 51 3.25 -14.81 -20.28
CA GLU A 51 3.25 -15.56 -19.02
C GLU A 51 3.80 -14.72 -17.86
N LEU A 52 4.84 -13.92 -18.13
CA LEU A 52 5.40 -12.99 -17.15
C LEU A 52 4.49 -11.78 -16.93
N ALA A 53 3.82 -11.28 -17.97
CA ALA A 53 2.92 -10.13 -17.87
C ALA A 53 1.60 -10.47 -17.17
N LEU A 54 1.00 -11.59 -17.56
CA LEU A 54 -0.32 -12.05 -17.12
C LEU A 54 -0.25 -13.44 -16.48
N PRO A 55 0.48 -13.60 -15.36
CA PRO A 55 0.69 -14.89 -14.73
C PRO A 55 -0.65 -15.47 -14.23
N LYS A 56 -0.76 -16.80 -14.26
CA LYS A 56 -1.93 -17.56 -13.86
C LYS A 56 -1.67 -18.30 -12.54
N LEU A 57 -2.72 -18.74 -11.85
CA LEU A 57 -2.58 -19.53 -10.61
C LEU A 57 -1.73 -20.79 -10.79
N GLY A 58 -1.70 -21.38 -11.98
CA GLY A 58 -0.85 -22.54 -12.26
C GLY A 58 0.66 -22.23 -12.30
N SER A 59 1.06 -20.95 -12.30
CA SER A 59 2.45 -20.52 -12.21
C SER A 59 2.89 -20.10 -10.82
N LEU A 60 2.03 -20.26 -9.80
CA LEU A 60 2.40 -19.99 -8.41
C LEU A 60 3.57 -20.89 -7.99
N HIS A 61 4.45 -20.35 -7.17
CA HIS A 61 5.54 -21.12 -6.60
C HIS A 61 5.01 -22.22 -5.70
N ALA A 62 5.74 -23.33 -5.60
CA ALA A 62 5.35 -24.44 -4.75
C ALA A 62 5.45 -24.05 -3.26
N PRO A 63 4.42 -24.32 -2.43
CA PRO A 63 4.45 -23.99 -1.01
C PRO A 63 5.65 -24.58 -0.25
N GLU A 64 6.17 -25.73 -0.69
CA GLU A 64 7.30 -26.46 -0.09
C GLU A 64 8.60 -25.67 -0.13
N LEU A 65 8.68 -24.60 -0.90
CA LEU A 65 9.85 -23.71 -0.92
C LEU A 65 9.89 -22.77 0.28
N LEU A 66 8.74 -22.59 1.00
CA LEU A 66 8.71 -21.82 2.25
C LEU A 66 9.30 -22.64 3.40
N THR A 67 10.30 -22.10 4.04
CA THR A 67 10.89 -22.69 5.25
C THR A 67 9.83 -22.84 6.34
N GLY A 68 9.81 -23.98 7.03
CA GLY A 68 8.86 -24.27 8.12
C GLY A 68 7.47 -24.72 7.67
N ILE A 69 7.17 -24.76 6.37
CA ILE A 69 5.83 -25.07 5.86
C ILE A 69 5.35 -26.47 6.29
N ASP A 70 6.18 -27.49 6.19
CA ASP A 70 5.83 -28.86 6.55
C ASP A 70 5.56 -28.99 8.05
N ALA A 71 6.34 -28.33 8.89
CA ALA A 71 6.14 -28.29 10.34
C ALA A 71 4.84 -27.55 10.70
N ALA A 72 4.56 -26.43 10.01
CA ALA A 72 3.31 -25.68 10.18
C ALA A 72 2.09 -26.53 9.81
N VAL A 73 2.15 -27.23 8.68
CA VAL A 73 1.09 -28.16 8.25
C VAL A 73 0.91 -29.31 9.24
N GLY A 74 2.02 -29.91 9.75
CA GLY A 74 1.97 -30.94 10.78
C GLY A 74 1.26 -30.47 12.05
N LEU A 75 1.60 -29.25 12.51
CA LEU A 75 0.99 -28.64 13.69
C LEU A 75 -0.52 -28.40 13.49
N LEU A 76 -0.93 -27.91 12.31
CA LEU A 76 -2.32 -27.64 11.99
C LEU A 76 -3.13 -28.95 11.81
N VAL A 77 -2.57 -29.98 11.16
CA VAL A 77 -3.20 -31.29 11.05
C VAL A 77 -3.45 -31.88 12.43
N GLU A 78 -2.46 -31.83 13.33
CA GLU A 78 -2.61 -32.28 14.71
C GLU A 78 -3.70 -31.50 15.45
N ALA A 79 -3.73 -30.17 15.29
CA ALA A 79 -4.72 -29.32 15.93
C ALA A 79 -6.14 -29.62 15.46
N ILE A 80 -6.33 -29.84 14.15
CA ILE A 80 -7.64 -30.20 13.57
C ILE A 80 -8.06 -31.60 14.02
N ALA A 81 -7.16 -32.60 13.95
CA ALA A 81 -7.46 -33.97 14.30
C ALA A 81 -7.81 -34.15 15.80
N ASN A 82 -7.27 -33.31 16.68
CA ASN A 82 -7.53 -33.34 18.13
C ASN A 82 -8.54 -32.29 18.58
N ASP A 83 -9.25 -31.65 17.65
CA ASP A 83 -10.28 -30.64 17.93
C ASP A 83 -9.82 -29.50 18.83
N LYS A 84 -8.54 -29.08 18.65
CA LYS A 84 -7.90 -28.02 19.43
C LYS A 84 -8.52 -26.66 19.13
N ARG A 85 -8.43 -25.76 20.13
CA ARG A 85 -8.85 -24.36 20.03
C ARG A 85 -7.76 -23.56 19.33
N ILE A 86 -8.00 -23.18 18.09
CA ILE A 86 -7.06 -22.40 17.28
C ILE A 86 -7.44 -20.93 17.35
N LEU A 87 -6.51 -20.07 17.76
CA LEU A 87 -6.68 -18.63 17.81
C LEU A 87 -5.81 -17.98 16.74
N VAL A 88 -6.43 -17.32 15.75
CA VAL A 88 -5.76 -16.54 14.70
C VAL A 88 -5.68 -15.09 15.16
N VAL A 89 -4.47 -14.55 15.27
CA VAL A 89 -4.24 -13.16 15.68
C VAL A 89 -3.68 -12.40 14.49
N GLY A 90 -4.45 -11.41 13.98
CA GLY A 90 -4.04 -10.54 12.87
C GLY A 90 -3.36 -9.27 13.36
N ASP A 91 -2.81 -8.46 12.44
CA ASP A 91 -2.43 -7.08 12.71
C ASP A 91 -3.60 -6.11 12.51
N PHE A 92 -3.42 -4.85 12.93
CA PHE A 92 -4.47 -3.82 12.95
C PHE A 92 -4.61 -3.05 11.61
N ASP A 93 -4.12 -3.58 10.51
CA ASP A 93 -4.29 -3.00 9.17
C ASP A 93 -5.04 -3.92 8.21
N CYS A 94 -5.11 -3.52 6.94
CA CYS A 94 -5.89 -4.24 5.94
C CYS A 94 -5.28 -5.62 5.60
N ASP A 95 -3.95 -5.76 5.57
CA ASP A 95 -3.32 -7.07 5.34
C ASP A 95 -3.55 -7.99 6.53
N GLY A 96 -3.27 -7.54 7.75
CA GLY A 96 -3.55 -8.30 8.97
C GLY A 96 -5.01 -8.72 9.10
N ALA A 97 -5.96 -7.83 8.78
CA ALA A 97 -7.39 -8.16 8.82
C ALA A 97 -7.79 -9.18 7.75
N THR A 98 -7.29 -9.05 6.52
CA THR A 98 -7.57 -10.02 5.44
C THR A 98 -6.87 -11.35 5.70
N ALA A 99 -5.63 -11.34 6.21
CA ALA A 99 -4.90 -12.53 6.62
C ALA A 99 -5.63 -13.29 7.74
N CYS A 100 -6.13 -12.56 8.74
CA CYS A 100 -6.96 -13.12 9.80
C CYS A 100 -8.24 -13.78 9.23
N ALA A 101 -8.96 -13.10 8.35
CA ALA A 101 -10.16 -13.63 7.71
C ALA A 101 -9.86 -14.86 6.83
N VAL A 102 -8.76 -14.87 6.08
CA VAL A 102 -8.29 -16.02 5.27
C VAL A 102 -7.94 -17.18 6.17
N GLY A 103 -7.19 -16.95 7.26
CA GLY A 103 -6.82 -17.98 8.23
C GLY A 103 -8.05 -18.63 8.85
N VAL A 104 -8.98 -17.83 9.40
CA VAL A 104 -10.21 -18.33 10.03
C VAL A 104 -11.10 -19.09 9.05
N ARG A 105 -11.38 -18.50 7.88
CA ARG A 105 -12.23 -19.15 6.86
C ARG A 105 -11.58 -20.42 6.33
N GLY A 106 -10.29 -20.36 5.98
CA GLY A 106 -9.56 -21.49 5.42
C GLY A 106 -9.46 -22.66 6.40
N LEU A 107 -9.15 -22.42 7.67
CA LEU A 107 -9.11 -23.46 8.70
C LEU A 107 -10.49 -24.11 8.92
N ARG A 108 -11.57 -23.30 8.97
CA ARG A 108 -12.94 -23.84 9.05
C ARG A 108 -13.31 -24.66 7.83
N MET A 109 -12.97 -24.22 6.62
CA MET A 109 -13.17 -24.99 5.39
C MET A 109 -12.42 -26.33 5.42
N LEU A 110 -11.26 -26.38 6.06
CA LEU A 110 -10.43 -27.59 6.21
C LEU A 110 -10.82 -28.47 7.40
N GLY A 111 -11.89 -28.11 8.12
CA GLY A 111 -12.49 -28.95 9.13
C GLY A 111 -12.20 -28.57 10.58
N ALA A 112 -11.46 -27.50 10.83
CA ALA A 112 -11.26 -27.00 12.20
C ALA A 112 -12.59 -26.49 12.78
N GLN A 113 -13.00 -27.04 13.94
CA GLN A 113 -14.28 -26.71 14.57
C GLN A 113 -14.18 -25.48 15.47
N HIS A 114 -13.07 -25.30 16.17
CA HIS A 114 -12.87 -24.27 17.18
C HIS A 114 -11.84 -23.25 16.72
N VAL A 115 -12.24 -22.35 15.80
CA VAL A 115 -11.38 -21.28 15.28
C VAL A 115 -11.89 -19.92 15.76
N PHE A 116 -11.07 -19.24 16.54
CA PHE A 116 -11.29 -17.89 17.08
C PHE A 116 -10.37 -16.90 16.39
N HIS A 117 -10.64 -15.62 16.56
CA HIS A 117 -9.77 -14.56 16.05
C HIS A 117 -9.62 -13.45 17.08
N ALA A 118 -8.51 -12.72 16.96
CA ALA A 118 -8.23 -11.51 17.72
C ALA A 118 -7.36 -10.55 16.89
N VAL A 119 -7.31 -9.32 17.32
CA VAL A 119 -6.46 -8.27 16.74
C VAL A 119 -6.00 -7.33 17.84
N PRO A 120 -4.72 -6.86 17.86
CA PRO A 120 -4.28 -5.88 18.83
C PRO A 120 -4.98 -4.54 18.59
N ASN A 121 -5.39 -3.88 19.67
CA ASN A 121 -5.76 -2.47 19.58
C ASN A 121 -4.48 -1.63 19.56
N ARG A 122 -4.29 -0.87 18.49
CA ARG A 122 -3.08 -0.08 18.25
C ARG A 122 -2.74 0.91 19.37
N MET A 123 -3.74 1.47 20.01
CA MET A 123 -3.56 2.47 21.07
C MET A 123 -3.22 1.83 22.41
N VAL A 124 -3.74 0.62 22.66
CA VAL A 124 -3.60 -0.11 23.95
C VAL A 124 -2.41 -1.06 23.92
N HIS A 125 -2.33 -1.92 22.91
CA HIS A 125 -1.35 -3.03 22.84
C HIS A 125 -0.11 -2.70 22.02
N GLY A 126 -0.16 -1.66 21.17
CA GLY A 126 0.89 -1.35 20.20
C GLY A 126 0.83 -2.28 18.98
N TYR A 127 1.99 -2.57 18.40
CA TYR A 127 2.12 -3.42 17.21
C TYR A 127 2.27 -4.89 17.60
N GLY A 128 1.50 -5.75 16.96
CA GLY A 128 1.63 -7.20 17.00
C GLY A 128 1.30 -7.84 18.35
N LEU A 129 1.82 -9.05 18.58
CA LEU A 129 1.56 -9.82 19.79
C LEU A 129 2.38 -9.29 20.97
N SER A 130 1.74 -8.61 21.91
CA SER A 130 2.33 -8.13 23.17
C SER A 130 1.98 -9.03 24.35
N PRO A 131 2.74 -9.02 25.47
CA PRO A 131 2.37 -9.74 26.69
C PRO A 131 1.01 -9.34 27.25
N SER A 132 0.62 -8.06 27.16
CA SER A 132 -0.69 -7.58 27.59
C SER A 132 -1.83 -8.16 26.75
N LEU A 133 -1.65 -8.26 25.44
CA LEU A 133 -2.61 -8.92 24.56
C LEU A 133 -2.73 -10.42 24.89
N VAL A 134 -1.61 -11.11 25.12
CA VAL A 134 -1.63 -12.54 25.52
C VAL A 134 -2.38 -12.75 26.83
N GLU A 135 -2.28 -11.81 27.79
CA GLU A 135 -3.04 -11.84 29.05
C GLU A 135 -4.55 -11.77 28.78
N GLU A 136 -4.99 -10.82 27.96
CA GLU A 136 -6.41 -10.67 27.58
C GLU A 136 -6.94 -11.89 26.83
N LEU A 137 -6.14 -12.45 25.90
CA LEU A 137 -6.52 -13.61 25.10
C LEU A 137 -6.59 -14.92 25.91
N ALA A 138 -6.10 -14.96 27.16
CA ALA A 138 -6.12 -16.13 28.01
C ALA A 138 -7.54 -16.63 28.32
N GLU A 139 -8.52 -15.75 28.30
CA GLU A 139 -9.94 -16.13 28.50
C GLU A 139 -10.45 -17.05 27.38
N LEU A 140 -9.90 -16.94 26.17
CA LEU A 140 -10.22 -17.78 25.02
C LEU A 140 -9.63 -19.20 25.14
N ARG A 141 -8.70 -19.44 26.06
CA ARG A 141 -8.01 -20.72 26.30
C ARG A 141 -7.54 -21.40 24.99
N PRO A 142 -6.73 -20.76 24.17
CA PRO A 142 -6.25 -21.39 22.94
C PRO A 142 -5.25 -22.50 23.25
N ASP A 143 -5.30 -23.58 22.46
CA ASP A 143 -4.26 -24.62 22.44
C ASP A 143 -3.16 -24.23 21.44
N LEU A 144 -3.56 -23.63 20.31
CA LEU A 144 -2.68 -23.15 19.26
C LEU A 144 -2.98 -21.69 18.93
N LEU A 145 -1.97 -20.84 19.01
CA LEU A 145 -2.00 -19.46 18.55
C LEU A 145 -1.30 -19.38 17.19
N VAL A 146 -1.98 -18.78 16.21
CA VAL A 146 -1.44 -18.51 14.86
C VAL A 146 -1.39 -17.01 14.66
N THR A 147 -0.19 -16.43 14.58
CA THR A 147 -0.06 -15.03 14.17
C THR A 147 -0.08 -14.93 12.65
N VAL A 148 -0.71 -13.90 12.12
CA VAL A 148 -0.77 -13.64 10.68
C VAL A 148 -0.40 -12.18 10.42
N ASP A 149 0.52 -11.93 9.49
CA ASP A 149 1.03 -10.61 9.12
C ASP A 149 1.82 -9.92 10.26
N HIS A 150 2.20 -10.64 11.25
CA HIS A 150 3.10 -10.21 12.32
C HIS A 150 3.61 -11.42 13.11
N GLY A 151 4.53 -11.19 14.03
CA GLY A 151 5.00 -12.24 14.95
C GLY A 151 6.50 -12.40 14.93
N ILE A 152 7.17 -12.19 13.78
CA ILE A 152 8.60 -12.38 13.63
C ILE A 152 9.45 -11.50 14.58
N ALA A 153 8.93 -10.35 14.98
CA ALA A 153 9.55 -9.43 15.96
C ALA A 153 8.91 -9.49 17.35
N CYS A 154 7.90 -10.34 17.58
CA CYS A 154 7.10 -10.37 18.81
C CYS A 154 7.66 -11.28 19.91
N HIS A 155 8.96 -11.19 20.22
CA HIS A 155 9.65 -12.07 21.18
C HIS A 155 8.95 -12.16 22.54
N ALA A 156 8.60 -11.01 23.12
CA ALA A 156 7.99 -10.97 24.46
C ALA A 156 6.59 -11.61 24.47
N GLY A 157 5.76 -11.32 23.44
CA GLY A 157 4.43 -11.88 23.31
C GLY A 157 4.46 -13.40 23.06
N VAL A 158 5.33 -13.87 22.16
CA VAL A 158 5.51 -15.30 21.90
C VAL A 158 5.99 -16.02 23.17
N THR A 159 6.97 -15.44 23.88
CA THR A 159 7.44 -15.98 25.16
C THR A 159 6.31 -16.08 26.18
N ALA A 160 5.45 -15.04 26.29
CA ALA A 160 4.31 -15.05 27.20
C ALA A 160 3.28 -16.14 26.81
N ALA A 161 2.99 -16.31 25.52
CA ALA A 161 2.10 -17.36 25.04
C ALA A 161 2.66 -18.76 25.35
N LYS A 162 3.95 -18.99 25.09
CA LYS A 162 4.64 -20.25 25.43
C LYS A 162 4.62 -20.54 26.94
N ALA A 163 4.80 -19.52 27.79
CA ALA A 163 4.72 -19.67 29.25
C ALA A 163 3.35 -20.11 29.74
N ARG A 164 2.28 -19.88 28.95
CA ARG A 164 0.93 -20.38 29.21
C ARG A 164 0.67 -21.80 28.69
N GLY A 165 1.67 -22.42 28.05
CA GLY A 165 1.57 -23.76 27.46
C GLY A 165 0.93 -23.79 26.08
N TRP A 166 0.72 -22.62 25.43
CA TRP A 166 0.18 -22.59 24.08
C TRP A 166 1.26 -22.98 23.05
N GLN A 167 0.83 -23.69 22.01
CA GLN A 167 1.64 -23.81 20.80
C GLN A 167 1.54 -22.51 19.99
N VAL A 168 2.63 -22.10 19.34
CA VAL A 168 2.68 -20.85 18.57
C VAL A 168 3.20 -21.12 17.17
N LEU A 169 2.37 -20.82 16.16
CA LEU A 169 2.74 -20.74 14.76
C LEU A 169 2.81 -19.25 14.35
N VAL A 170 3.96 -18.81 13.91
CA VAL A 170 4.13 -17.48 13.32
C VAL A 170 4.04 -17.59 11.81
N THR A 171 3.13 -16.84 11.17
CA THR A 171 3.11 -16.60 9.73
C THR A 171 3.29 -15.11 9.49
N ASP A 172 4.38 -14.73 8.87
CA ASP A 172 4.78 -13.33 8.71
C ASP A 172 5.50 -13.13 7.38
N HIS A 173 5.75 -11.90 7.00
CA HIS A 173 6.51 -11.52 5.83
C HIS A 173 7.48 -10.35 6.09
N HIS A 174 7.49 -9.85 7.31
CA HIS A 174 8.41 -8.77 7.71
C HIS A 174 9.84 -9.29 7.85
N LEU A 175 10.81 -8.37 7.73
CA LEU A 175 12.22 -8.74 7.90
C LEU A 175 12.50 -9.21 9.33
N PRO A 176 13.13 -10.39 9.51
CA PRO A 176 13.46 -10.89 10.81
C PRO A 176 14.54 -10.02 11.49
N GLY A 177 14.46 -9.92 12.81
CA GLY A 177 15.54 -9.38 13.61
C GLY A 177 16.72 -10.35 13.77
N PRO A 178 17.77 -9.94 14.51
CA PRO A 178 18.96 -10.78 14.72
C PRO A 178 18.66 -12.06 15.52
N GLN A 179 17.54 -12.11 16.22
CA GLN A 179 17.04 -13.28 16.95
C GLN A 179 15.60 -13.53 16.56
N LEU A 180 15.24 -14.79 16.38
CA LEU A 180 13.87 -15.20 16.10
C LEU A 180 13.09 -15.41 17.41
N PRO A 181 11.77 -15.15 17.44
CA PRO A 181 10.94 -15.44 18.60
C PRO A 181 10.86 -16.95 18.87
N PRO A 182 10.67 -17.39 20.14
CA PRO A 182 10.67 -18.80 20.53
C PRO A 182 9.34 -19.51 20.16
N ALA A 183 8.84 -19.30 18.93
CA ALA A 183 7.68 -20.00 18.40
C ALA A 183 7.98 -21.46 18.11
N ASP A 184 6.94 -22.31 18.08
CA ASP A 184 7.09 -23.72 17.70
C ASP A 184 7.43 -23.86 16.22
N VAL A 185 6.80 -23.00 15.39
CA VAL A 185 7.07 -22.94 13.95
C VAL A 185 6.99 -21.50 13.48
N ILE A 186 7.84 -21.15 12.52
CA ILE A 186 7.82 -19.85 11.82
C ILE A 186 7.77 -20.15 10.32
N VAL A 187 6.87 -19.49 9.62
CA VAL A 187 6.78 -19.48 8.16
C VAL A 187 6.85 -18.02 7.70
N ASP A 188 7.98 -17.68 7.09
CA ASP A 188 8.23 -16.33 6.60
C ASP A 188 9.20 -16.41 5.41
N PRO A 189 8.84 -15.88 4.22
CA PRO A 189 9.70 -15.93 3.04
C PRO A 189 11.00 -15.13 3.20
N ASN A 190 11.10 -14.26 4.21
CA ASN A 190 12.28 -13.42 4.47
C ASN A 190 13.24 -13.99 5.52
N LEU A 191 13.02 -15.23 5.98
CA LEU A 191 14.01 -15.94 6.81
C LEU A 191 15.32 -16.15 6.05
N ASP A 192 16.43 -16.10 6.78
CA ASP A 192 17.75 -16.40 6.22
C ASP A 192 17.77 -17.81 5.63
N GLY A 193 18.18 -17.91 4.36
CA GLY A 193 18.26 -19.18 3.65
C GLY A 193 16.93 -19.73 3.12
N ASP A 194 15.80 -19.03 3.31
CA ASP A 194 14.54 -19.42 2.72
C ASP A 194 14.59 -19.41 1.18
N ALA A 195 14.11 -20.50 0.56
CA ALA A 195 14.18 -20.73 -0.88
C ALA A 195 12.98 -20.21 -1.68
N PHE A 196 11.97 -19.65 -1.03
CA PHE A 196 10.76 -19.15 -1.72
C PHE A 196 11.12 -17.93 -2.56
N PRO A 197 10.84 -17.94 -3.88
CA PRO A 197 11.35 -16.89 -4.76
C PRO A 197 10.66 -15.52 -4.58
N SER A 198 9.39 -15.50 -4.17
CA SER A 198 8.63 -14.26 -3.97
C SER A 198 8.85 -13.70 -2.57
N LYS A 199 9.90 -12.92 -2.38
CA LYS A 199 10.22 -12.26 -1.09
C LYS A 199 9.27 -11.12 -0.75
N SER A 200 8.41 -10.73 -1.67
CA SER A 200 7.39 -9.70 -1.52
C SER A 200 5.99 -10.27 -1.25
N LEU A 201 5.90 -11.53 -0.82
CA LEU A 201 4.59 -12.11 -0.46
C LEU A 201 4.02 -11.34 0.74
N ALA A 202 2.77 -10.88 0.67
CA ALA A 202 2.10 -10.21 1.80
C ALA A 202 1.70 -11.20 2.90
N GLY A 203 1.41 -10.75 4.10
CA GLY A 203 1.02 -11.60 5.22
C GLY A 203 -0.19 -12.48 4.91
N VAL A 204 -1.20 -11.93 4.22
CA VAL A 204 -2.36 -12.71 3.72
C VAL A 204 -1.93 -13.78 2.72
N GLY A 205 -0.91 -13.52 1.91
CA GLY A 205 -0.33 -14.49 0.98
C GLY A 205 0.34 -15.65 1.72
N VAL A 206 1.09 -15.37 2.79
CA VAL A 206 1.79 -16.41 3.57
C VAL A 206 0.78 -17.39 4.19
N ILE A 207 -0.24 -16.91 4.88
CA ILE A 207 -1.27 -17.81 5.46
C ILE A 207 -2.02 -18.55 4.36
N PHE A 208 -2.28 -17.93 3.19
CA PHE A 208 -2.92 -18.63 2.07
C PHE A 208 -2.05 -19.78 1.56
N TYR A 209 -0.72 -19.62 1.48
CA TYR A 209 0.21 -20.69 1.13
C TYR A 209 0.24 -21.82 2.16
N VAL A 210 0.19 -21.50 3.45
CA VAL A 210 0.06 -22.49 4.53
C VAL A 210 -1.23 -23.33 4.34
N LEU A 211 -2.35 -22.67 4.05
CA LEU A 211 -3.63 -23.36 3.81
C LEU A 211 -3.60 -24.22 2.54
N MET A 212 -2.93 -23.80 1.47
CA MET A 212 -2.74 -24.63 0.26
C MET A 212 -1.94 -25.89 0.57
N ALA A 213 -0.85 -25.77 1.31
CA ALA A 213 -0.04 -26.93 1.74
C ALA A 213 -0.84 -27.86 2.66
N LEU A 214 -1.56 -27.31 3.64
CA LEU A 214 -2.42 -28.06 4.55
C LEU A 214 -3.50 -28.84 3.79
N ARG A 215 -4.22 -28.17 2.88
CA ARG A 215 -5.24 -28.84 2.03
C ARG A 215 -4.64 -29.99 1.22
N ARG A 216 -3.45 -29.79 0.66
CA ARG A 216 -2.76 -30.82 -0.13
C ARG A 216 -2.41 -32.02 0.74
N GLN A 217 -1.80 -31.82 1.91
CA GLN A 217 -1.46 -32.91 2.82
C GLN A 217 -2.70 -33.69 3.28
N MET A 218 -3.78 -32.99 3.65
CA MET A 218 -5.05 -33.62 4.04
C MET A 218 -5.70 -34.41 2.90
N ARG A 219 -5.64 -33.87 1.67
CA ARG A 219 -6.11 -34.58 0.48
C ARG A 219 -5.31 -35.87 0.23
N ASP A 220 -4.00 -35.78 0.27
CA ASP A 220 -3.08 -36.89 0.01
C ASP A 220 -3.19 -37.98 1.10
N ALA A 221 -3.55 -37.58 2.32
CA ALA A 221 -3.90 -38.47 3.44
C ALA A 221 -5.34 -39.04 3.34
N GLY A 222 -6.11 -38.69 2.31
CA GLY A 222 -7.47 -39.22 2.10
C GLY A 222 -8.53 -38.68 3.08
N VAL A 223 -8.31 -37.53 3.70
CA VAL A 223 -9.24 -36.94 4.68
C VAL A 223 -10.55 -36.50 4.03
N PHE A 224 -10.51 -36.09 2.77
CA PHE A 224 -11.69 -35.59 2.07
C PHE A 224 -12.44 -36.69 1.31
N ALA A 225 -13.73 -36.86 1.60
CA ALA A 225 -14.56 -37.89 1.00
C ALA A 225 -14.69 -37.77 -0.54
N ASP A 226 -14.59 -36.55 -1.09
CA ASP A 226 -14.63 -36.28 -2.52
C ASP A 226 -13.25 -36.42 -3.22
N GLY A 227 -12.20 -36.71 -2.45
CA GLY A 227 -10.82 -36.83 -2.91
C GLY A 227 -10.18 -35.50 -3.37
N LYS A 228 -10.89 -34.36 -3.27
CA LYS A 228 -10.44 -33.05 -3.74
C LYS A 228 -10.25 -32.05 -2.59
N GLY A 229 -11.16 -32.07 -1.62
CA GLY A 229 -11.26 -31.11 -0.55
C GLY A 229 -11.79 -29.73 -1.01
N PRO A 230 -11.94 -28.79 -0.07
CA PRO A 230 -12.55 -27.48 -0.32
C PRO A 230 -11.77 -26.65 -1.33
N ASP A 231 -12.50 -25.80 -2.08
CA ASP A 231 -11.92 -24.88 -3.04
C ASP A 231 -11.42 -23.60 -2.36
N LEU A 232 -10.13 -23.55 -2.03
CA LEU A 232 -9.50 -22.38 -1.41
C LEU A 232 -9.40 -21.16 -2.35
N THR A 233 -9.65 -21.33 -3.66
CA THR A 233 -9.66 -20.16 -4.57
C THR A 233 -10.78 -19.18 -4.23
N THR A 234 -11.78 -19.61 -3.46
CA THR A 234 -12.83 -18.74 -2.91
C THR A 234 -12.31 -17.67 -1.95
N LEU A 235 -11.10 -17.80 -1.43
CA LEU A 235 -10.44 -16.84 -0.54
C LEU A 235 -9.57 -15.80 -1.29
N LEU A 236 -9.38 -15.95 -2.60
CA LEU A 236 -8.47 -15.12 -3.38
C LEU A 236 -8.92 -13.65 -3.49
N ASP A 237 -10.19 -13.35 -3.30
CA ASP A 237 -10.71 -11.99 -3.19
C ASP A 237 -10.10 -11.26 -1.98
N LEU A 238 -10.04 -11.92 -0.81
CA LEU A 238 -9.38 -11.40 0.40
C LEU A 238 -7.86 -11.30 0.20
N VAL A 239 -7.23 -12.33 -0.38
CA VAL A 239 -5.80 -12.33 -0.69
C VAL A 239 -5.43 -11.16 -1.59
N ALA A 240 -6.24 -10.86 -2.62
CA ALA A 240 -5.97 -9.73 -3.50
C ALA A 240 -6.08 -8.39 -2.77
N VAL A 241 -7.05 -8.25 -1.86
CA VAL A 241 -7.25 -7.00 -1.10
C VAL A 241 -6.09 -6.74 -0.15
N GLY A 242 -5.65 -7.72 0.65
CA GLY A 242 -4.51 -7.57 1.56
C GLY A 242 -3.22 -7.30 0.79
N THR A 243 -2.89 -8.12 -0.22
CA THR A 243 -1.66 -7.97 -1.03
C THR A 243 -1.53 -6.57 -1.64
N VAL A 244 -2.63 -6.00 -2.18
CA VAL A 244 -2.59 -4.65 -2.77
C VAL A 244 -2.52 -3.57 -1.69
N ALA A 245 -3.23 -3.76 -0.57
CA ALA A 245 -3.28 -2.76 0.49
C ALA A 245 -1.97 -2.63 1.28
N ASP A 246 -1.20 -3.70 1.39
CA ASP A 246 0.11 -3.72 2.03
C ASP A 246 1.22 -3.06 1.19
N LEU A 247 0.94 -2.79 -0.09
CA LEU A 247 1.89 -2.15 -1.02
C LEU A 247 3.16 -2.97 -1.29
N VAL A 248 3.12 -4.28 -1.11
CA VAL A 248 4.20 -5.18 -1.53
C VAL A 248 4.43 -5.14 -3.03
N ALA A 249 5.64 -5.47 -3.48
CA ALA A 249 5.93 -5.53 -4.91
C ALA A 249 5.02 -6.57 -5.60
N LEU A 250 4.37 -6.16 -6.69
CA LEU A 250 3.57 -7.03 -7.53
C LEU A 250 4.47 -7.82 -8.49
N ASP A 251 5.28 -8.72 -7.94
CA ASP A 251 6.03 -9.70 -8.71
C ASP A 251 5.09 -10.68 -9.44
N PRO A 252 5.56 -11.58 -10.30
CA PRO A 252 4.69 -12.50 -11.02
C PRO A 252 3.80 -13.36 -10.11
N ASN A 253 4.28 -13.78 -8.94
CA ASN A 253 3.52 -14.56 -7.97
C ASN A 253 2.35 -13.74 -7.38
N ASN A 254 2.63 -12.55 -6.88
CA ASN A 254 1.60 -11.65 -6.35
C ASN A 254 0.62 -11.21 -7.43
N ARG A 255 1.07 -10.95 -8.68
CA ARG A 255 0.16 -10.64 -9.79
C ARG A 255 -0.79 -11.78 -10.12
N ALA A 256 -0.33 -13.04 -10.03
CA ALA A 256 -1.21 -14.20 -10.22
C ALA A 256 -2.33 -14.24 -9.18
N LEU A 257 -1.99 -14.06 -7.90
CA LEU A 257 -2.95 -14.02 -6.78
C LEU A 257 -3.94 -12.86 -6.93
N VAL A 258 -3.43 -11.64 -7.13
CA VAL A 258 -4.24 -10.42 -7.25
C VAL A 258 -5.14 -10.48 -8.49
N SER A 259 -4.64 -10.95 -9.64
CA SER A 259 -5.45 -11.12 -10.86
C SER A 259 -6.61 -12.09 -10.65
N ALA A 260 -6.36 -13.19 -9.93
CA ALA A 260 -7.39 -14.17 -9.64
C ALA A 260 -8.46 -13.61 -8.71
N GLY A 261 -8.06 -12.90 -7.65
CA GLY A 261 -8.98 -12.24 -6.74
C GLY A 261 -9.81 -11.14 -7.41
N LEU A 262 -9.18 -10.28 -8.23
CA LEU A 262 -9.88 -9.27 -9.00
C LEU A 262 -10.92 -9.86 -9.95
N ARG A 263 -10.61 -10.99 -10.63
CA ARG A 263 -11.61 -11.69 -11.49
C ARG A 263 -12.82 -12.14 -10.68
N ARG A 264 -12.61 -12.66 -9.45
CA ARG A 264 -13.70 -13.06 -8.57
C ARG A 264 -14.56 -11.87 -8.14
N LEU A 265 -13.92 -10.77 -7.71
CA LEU A 265 -14.61 -9.55 -7.31
C LEU A 265 -15.44 -8.98 -8.48
N ARG A 266 -14.86 -8.91 -9.69
CA ARG A 266 -15.55 -8.46 -10.91
C ARG A 266 -16.73 -9.34 -11.30
N ALA A 267 -16.65 -10.65 -11.04
CA ALA A 267 -17.73 -11.58 -11.27
C ALA A 267 -18.81 -11.60 -10.17
N GLY A 268 -18.72 -10.71 -9.16
CA GLY A 268 -19.62 -10.68 -8.01
C GLY A 268 -19.48 -11.88 -7.07
N GLN A 269 -18.39 -12.64 -7.17
CA GLN A 269 -18.10 -13.84 -6.39
C GLN A 269 -17.25 -13.56 -5.13
N GLY A 270 -17.03 -12.31 -4.80
CA GLY A 270 -16.36 -11.91 -3.57
C GLY A 270 -17.17 -12.26 -2.32
N CYS A 271 -16.51 -12.36 -1.15
CA CYS A 271 -17.20 -12.57 0.11
C CYS A 271 -18.22 -11.45 0.37
N VAL A 272 -19.21 -11.75 1.21
CA VAL A 272 -20.34 -10.84 1.47
C VAL A 272 -19.86 -9.46 1.93
N GLY A 273 -18.87 -9.43 2.82
CA GLY A 273 -18.29 -8.20 3.34
C GLY A 273 -17.61 -7.33 2.27
N LEU A 274 -16.78 -7.93 1.39
CA LEU A 274 -16.13 -7.17 0.32
C LEU A 274 -17.12 -6.64 -0.71
N ARG A 275 -18.18 -7.38 -1.03
CA ARG A 275 -19.24 -6.89 -1.92
C ARG A 275 -19.96 -5.67 -1.32
N ALA A 276 -20.30 -5.72 -0.03
CA ALA A 276 -20.89 -4.58 0.67
C ALA A 276 -19.94 -3.37 0.72
N LEU A 277 -18.63 -3.61 0.90
CA LEU A 277 -17.63 -2.54 0.92
C LEU A 277 -17.44 -1.89 -0.46
N ILE A 278 -17.48 -2.68 -1.55
CA ILE A 278 -17.45 -2.15 -2.93
C ILE A 278 -18.67 -1.26 -3.17
N GLU A 279 -19.87 -1.72 -2.78
CA GLU A 279 -21.12 -0.94 -2.89
C GLU A 279 -21.03 0.38 -2.10
N ALA A 280 -20.61 0.33 -0.82
CA ALA A 280 -20.44 1.52 0.02
C ALA A 280 -19.38 2.48 -0.53
N SER A 281 -18.37 1.98 -1.23
CA SER A 281 -17.35 2.81 -1.88
C SER A 281 -17.82 3.51 -3.15
N GLY A 282 -18.99 3.18 -3.68
CA GLY A 282 -19.51 3.67 -4.95
C GLY A 282 -18.73 3.20 -6.18
N ARG A 283 -17.96 2.09 -6.05
CA ARG A 283 -17.20 1.52 -7.18
C ARG A 283 -18.04 0.52 -7.96
N ASP A 284 -17.83 0.50 -9.28
CA ASP A 284 -18.41 -0.53 -10.13
C ASP A 284 -17.60 -1.83 -10.01
N ALA A 285 -18.21 -2.86 -9.41
CA ALA A 285 -17.55 -4.15 -9.21
C ALA A 285 -17.03 -4.74 -10.52
N ALA A 286 -17.78 -4.63 -11.64
CA ALA A 286 -17.38 -5.21 -12.93
C ALA A 286 -16.11 -4.58 -13.53
N ARG A 287 -15.74 -3.38 -13.06
CA ARG A 287 -14.61 -2.59 -13.56
C ARG A 287 -13.50 -2.42 -12.52
N LEU A 288 -13.59 -3.11 -11.39
CA LEU A 288 -12.68 -2.96 -10.26
C LEU A 288 -11.23 -3.22 -10.67
N THR A 289 -10.31 -2.37 -10.24
CA THR A 289 -8.88 -2.46 -10.50
C THR A 289 -8.09 -2.61 -9.20
N ALA A 290 -6.78 -2.92 -9.27
CA ALA A 290 -5.91 -2.88 -8.11
C ALA A 290 -5.85 -1.47 -7.50
N THR A 291 -5.89 -0.42 -8.33
CA THR A 291 -5.97 0.97 -7.88
C THR A 291 -7.23 1.22 -7.02
N ASP A 292 -8.38 0.64 -7.37
CA ASP A 292 -9.59 0.75 -6.54
C ASP A 292 -9.45 0.01 -5.21
N ILE A 293 -8.77 -1.14 -5.19
CA ILE A 293 -8.43 -1.81 -3.92
C ILE A 293 -7.57 -0.88 -3.05
N GLY A 294 -6.47 -0.36 -3.58
CA GLY A 294 -5.52 0.47 -2.84
C GLY A 294 -6.07 1.82 -2.37
N PHE A 295 -6.97 2.44 -3.16
CA PHE A 295 -7.48 3.80 -2.88
C PHE A 295 -8.94 3.87 -2.44
N ALA A 296 -9.71 2.77 -2.58
CA ALA A 296 -11.08 2.74 -2.12
C ALA A 296 -11.33 1.69 -1.03
N LEU A 297 -10.98 0.42 -1.23
CA LEU A 297 -11.29 -0.64 -0.27
C LEU A 297 -10.34 -0.64 0.94
N GLY A 298 -9.02 -0.72 0.68
CA GLY A 298 -8.00 -0.75 1.73
C GLY A 298 -8.09 0.43 2.72
N PRO A 299 -8.23 1.69 2.25
CA PRO A 299 -8.37 2.84 3.15
C PRO A 299 -9.58 2.78 4.09
N ARG A 300 -10.69 2.13 3.70
CA ARG A 300 -11.88 1.96 4.53
C ARG A 300 -11.63 0.96 5.66
N LEU A 301 -11.00 -0.18 5.34
CA LEU A 301 -10.57 -1.16 6.34
C LEU A 301 -9.52 -0.53 7.27
N ASN A 302 -8.47 0.07 6.72
CA ASN A 302 -7.41 0.71 7.49
C ASN A 302 -7.90 1.85 8.41
N ALA A 303 -9.02 2.50 8.10
CA ALA A 303 -9.55 3.57 8.93
C ALA A 303 -10.02 3.06 10.30
N ALA A 304 -10.57 1.85 10.37
CA ALA A 304 -10.93 1.21 11.63
C ALA A 304 -9.71 1.11 12.57
N GLY A 305 -8.60 0.50 12.11
CA GLY A 305 -7.39 0.35 12.92
C GLY A 305 -6.64 1.66 13.24
N ARG A 306 -7.08 2.81 12.71
CA ARG A 306 -6.49 4.13 13.01
C ARG A 306 -7.28 4.96 14.00
N LEU A 307 -8.59 4.89 13.95
CA LEU A 307 -9.50 5.74 14.73
C LEU A 307 -10.37 4.95 15.71
N GLU A 308 -10.56 3.64 15.44
CA GLU A 308 -11.46 2.74 16.17
C GLU A 308 -10.75 1.41 16.45
N ASP A 309 -11.47 0.30 16.24
CA ASP A 309 -10.96 -1.06 16.44
C ASP A 309 -11.07 -1.86 15.13
N MET A 310 -9.95 -2.48 14.71
CA MET A 310 -9.89 -3.33 13.51
C MET A 310 -10.78 -4.58 13.62
N ALA A 311 -11.21 -4.95 14.81
CA ALA A 311 -12.18 -6.04 14.99
C ALA A 311 -13.44 -5.84 14.14
N LEU A 312 -13.86 -4.57 13.91
CA LEU A 312 -14.96 -4.24 13.01
C LEU A 312 -14.66 -4.62 11.55
N GLY A 313 -13.43 -4.37 11.08
CA GLY A 313 -12.96 -4.76 9.75
C GLY A 313 -12.96 -6.29 9.59
N ILE A 314 -12.44 -7.02 10.57
CA ILE A 314 -12.46 -8.49 10.55
C ILE A 314 -13.88 -9.03 10.59
N ALA A 315 -14.77 -8.46 11.41
CA ALA A 315 -16.18 -8.83 11.46
C ALA A 315 -16.87 -8.68 10.10
N LEU A 316 -16.58 -7.58 9.36
CA LEU A 316 -17.06 -7.42 7.98
C LEU A 316 -16.59 -8.56 7.07
N LEU A 317 -15.32 -8.93 7.15
CA LEU A 317 -14.72 -9.94 6.26
C LEU A 317 -15.14 -11.37 6.62
N LEU A 318 -15.63 -11.61 7.84
CA LEU A 318 -16.06 -12.91 8.32
C LEU A 318 -17.58 -13.14 8.23
N THR A 319 -18.40 -12.07 8.22
CA THR A 319 -19.86 -12.23 8.19
C THR A 319 -20.36 -12.85 6.89
N GLU A 320 -21.38 -13.70 7.01
CA GLU A 320 -22.14 -14.26 5.88
C GLU A 320 -23.53 -13.61 5.75
N ASP A 321 -23.92 -12.72 6.69
CA ASP A 321 -25.19 -11.98 6.63
C ASP A 321 -25.04 -10.69 5.79
N PRO A 322 -25.77 -10.57 4.65
CA PRO A 322 -25.69 -9.38 3.80
C PRO A 322 -26.21 -8.09 4.47
N ARG A 323 -27.07 -8.18 5.49
CA ARG A 323 -27.55 -7.01 6.22
C ARG A 323 -26.47 -6.48 7.15
N GLN A 324 -25.93 -7.37 7.97
CA GLN A 324 -24.81 -7.04 8.85
C GLN A 324 -23.62 -6.50 8.05
N ALA A 325 -23.29 -7.10 6.90
CA ALA A 325 -22.21 -6.62 6.06
C ALA A 325 -22.44 -5.19 5.56
N ARG A 326 -23.66 -4.83 5.14
CA ARG A 326 -23.98 -3.46 4.71
C ARG A 326 -23.86 -2.46 5.86
N ASP A 327 -24.38 -2.80 7.03
CA ASP A 327 -24.33 -1.94 8.20
C ASP A 327 -22.86 -1.65 8.61
N ILE A 328 -22.02 -2.68 8.67
CA ILE A 328 -20.60 -2.54 8.96
C ILE A 328 -19.87 -1.74 7.86
N ALA A 329 -20.14 -2.03 6.58
CA ALA A 329 -19.51 -1.31 5.47
C ALA A 329 -19.85 0.19 5.47
N GLN A 330 -21.08 0.57 5.84
CA GLN A 330 -21.49 1.96 6.00
C GLN A 330 -20.76 2.62 7.18
N THR A 331 -20.61 1.92 8.29
CA THR A 331 -19.83 2.40 9.45
C THR A 331 -18.37 2.65 9.06
N LEU A 332 -17.75 1.72 8.32
CA LEU A 332 -16.37 1.88 7.83
C LEU A 332 -16.24 3.06 6.83
N GLU A 333 -17.24 3.29 5.99
CA GLU A 333 -17.27 4.48 5.11
C GLU A 333 -17.32 5.77 5.94
N GLN A 334 -18.13 5.81 6.99
CA GLN A 334 -18.21 6.97 7.88
C GLN A 334 -16.86 7.22 8.56
N ILE A 335 -16.27 6.21 9.21
CA ILE A 335 -14.96 6.30 9.87
C ILE A 335 -13.89 6.77 8.87
N ASN A 336 -13.87 6.23 7.65
CA ASN A 336 -12.94 6.64 6.62
C ASN A 336 -13.18 8.09 6.14
N SER A 337 -14.42 8.56 6.12
CA SER A 337 -14.75 9.95 5.80
C SER A 337 -14.24 10.90 6.89
N GLU A 338 -14.44 10.54 8.17
CA GLU A 338 -13.92 11.28 9.32
C GLU A 338 -12.37 11.31 9.29
N ARG A 339 -11.73 10.16 9.08
CA ARG A 339 -10.28 10.10 8.92
C ARG A 339 -9.79 11.01 7.79
N ARG A 340 -10.49 11.05 6.63
CA ARG A 340 -10.13 11.95 5.52
C ARG A 340 -10.27 13.42 5.89
N ALA A 341 -11.29 13.78 6.66
CA ALA A 341 -11.49 15.15 7.13
C ALA A 341 -10.36 15.57 8.09
N VAL A 342 -10.03 14.73 9.08
CA VAL A 342 -8.91 14.94 10.00
C VAL A 342 -7.59 15.05 9.22
N GLN A 343 -7.32 14.11 8.31
CA GLN A 343 -6.11 14.15 7.48
C GLN A 343 -6.03 15.43 6.65
N GLN A 344 -7.14 15.90 6.09
CA GLN A 344 -7.17 17.11 5.27
C GLN A 344 -6.86 18.34 6.13
N SER A 345 -7.51 18.49 7.30
CA SER A 345 -7.22 19.57 8.24
C SER A 345 -5.75 19.61 8.62
N MET A 346 -5.21 18.47 9.11
CA MET A 346 -3.79 18.36 9.48
C MET A 346 -2.84 18.64 8.30
N THR A 347 -3.25 18.31 7.07
CA THR A 347 -2.44 18.62 5.88
C THR A 347 -2.46 20.10 5.57
N ASP A 348 -3.60 20.75 5.66
CA ASP A 348 -3.75 22.20 5.43
C ASP A 348 -2.92 22.99 6.47
N ASP A 349 -2.90 22.56 7.73
CA ASP A 349 -2.06 23.13 8.80
C ASP A 349 -0.57 22.95 8.48
N ALA A 350 -0.17 21.74 8.06
CA ALA A 350 1.20 21.44 7.66
C ALA A 350 1.67 22.31 6.48
N GLU A 351 0.80 22.51 5.49
CA GLU A 351 1.08 23.37 4.33
C GLU A 351 1.27 24.85 4.72
N GLN A 352 0.44 25.35 5.64
CA GLN A 352 0.58 26.70 6.16
C GLN A 352 1.88 26.88 6.95
N ALA A 353 2.21 25.93 7.83
CA ALA A 353 3.45 25.95 8.58
C ALA A 353 4.67 25.95 7.65
N LEU A 354 4.66 25.08 6.64
CA LEU A 354 5.73 24.99 5.66
C LEU A 354 5.89 26.29 4.84
N THR A 355 4.77 26.91 4.44
CA THR A 355 4.80 28.17 3.68
C THR A 355 5.53 29.25 4.48
N ARG A 356 5.34 29.33 5.78
CA ARG A 356 6.06 30.26 6.67
C ARG A 356 7.55 29.96 6.68
N VAL A 357 7.94 28.68 6.85
CA VAL A 357 9.35 28.26 6.85
C VAL A 357 10.03 28.61 5.52
N VAL A 358 9.38 28.35 4.39
CA VAL A 358 9.92 28.66 3.05
C VAL A 358 10.08 30.18 2.87
N LEU A 359 9.16 31.00 3.36
CA LEU A 359 9.29 32.47 3.34
C LEU A 359 10.48 32.92 4.18
N ASP A 360 10.66 32.37 5.37
CA ASP A 360 11.78 32.70 6.27
C ASP A 360 13.13 32.29 5.67
N MET A 361 13.16 31.25 4.81
CA MET A 361 14.33 30.79 4.09
C MET A 361 14.53 31.47 2.72
N ALA A 362 13.94 32.63 2.50
CA ALA A 362 14.04 33.40 1.23
C ALA A 362 13.61 32.59 0.00
N GLY A 363 12.60 31.74 0.14
CA GLY A 363 12.04 30.91 -0.94
C GLY A 363 12.75 29.57 -1.16
N GLN A 364 13.78 29.24 -0.39
CA GLN A 364 14.43 27.94 -0.46
C GLN A 364 13.62 26.88 0.33
N ARG A 365 13.48 25.70 -0.24
CA ARG A 365 12.86 24.56 0.47
C ARG A 365 13.89 23.89 1.39
N PRO A 366 13.48 23.50 2.61
CA PRO A 366 14.36 22.74 3.49
C PRO A 366 14.69 21.36 2.88
N VAL A 367 15.88 20.82 3.18
CA VAL A 367 16.29 19.48 2.73
C VAL A 367 15.49 18.35 3.37
N ALA A 368 14.92 18.60 4.54
CA ALA A 368 14.01 17.72 5.26
C ALA A 368 13.00 18.57 6.05
N ALA A 369 11.83 18.03 6.34
CA ALA A 369 10.81 18.73 7.12
C ALA A 369 10.42 17.92 8.36
N CYS A 370 10.40 18.60 9.52
CA CYS A 370 9.83 18.09 10.77
C CYS A 370 8.63 18.95 11.15
N LEU A 371 7.45 18.36 11.15
CA LEU A 371 6.18 19.03 11.36
C LEU A 371 5.60 18.59 12.70
N PHE A 372 5.05 19.50 13.46
CA PHE A 372 4.40 19.22 14.73
C PHE A 372 3.25 20.18 14.96
N ASP A 373 2.17 19.65 15.48
CA ASP A 373 1.09 20.43 16.08
C ASP A 373 0.50 19.68 17.27
N ALA A 374 0.11 20.42 18.30
CA ALA A 374 -0.41 19.86 19.55
C ALA A 374 -1.81 19.24 19.40
N ASP A 375 -2.56 19.68 18.39
CA ASP A 375 -3.93 19.22 18.13
C ASP A 375 -3.98 18.07 17.10
N TRP A 376 -2.83 17.62 16.59
CA TRP A 376 -2.79 16.55 15.60
C TRP A 376 -3.07 15.18 16.22
N HIS A 377 -3.77 14.33 15.45
CA HIS A 377 -4.12 12.97 15.87
C HIS A 377 -2.98 11.98 15.55
N PRO A 378 -2.44 11.22 16.54
CA PRO A 378 -1.29 10.32 16.34
C PRO A 378 -1.56 9.17 15.36
N GLY A 379 -2.80 8.73 15.18
CA GLY A 379 -3.20 7.72 14.20
C GLY A 379 -3.14 8.20 12.74
N VAL A 380 -3.05 9.52 12.50
CA VAL A 380 -3.12 10.14 11.16
C VAL A 380 -1.80 10.75 10.72
N VAL A 381 -0.85 11.04 11.64
CA VAL A 381 0.45 11.68 11.31
C VAL A 381 1.22 10.98 10.20
N GLY A 382 1.15 9.66 10.09
CA GLY A 382 1.82 8.91 9.03
C GLY A 382 1.26 9.18 7.63
N LEU A 383 -0.03 9.49 7.53
CA LEU A 383 -0.68 9.88 6.26
C LEU A 383 -0.31 11.31 5.86
N VAL A 384 -0.22 12.20 6.86
CA VAL A 384 0.24 13.59 6.67
C VAL A 384 1.70 13.60 6.22
N ALA A 385 2.58 12.86 6.92
CA ALA A 385 3.97 12.73 6.54
C ALA A 385 4.14 12.21 5.10
N SER A 386 3.37 11.19 4.69
CA SER A 386 3.37 10.67 3.31
C SER A 386 2.96 11.75 2.30
N LYS A 387 1.85 12.45 2.54
CA LYS A 387 1.34 13.48 1.64
C LYS A 387 2.29 14.66 1.51
N MET A 388 2.89 15.08 2.63
CA MET A 388 3.87 16.17 2.63
C MET A 388 5.19 15.75 1.95
N LYS A 389 5.65 14.51 2.17
CA LYS A 389 6.80 13.94 1.46
C LYS A 389 6.58 13.93 -0.07
N ASP A 390 5.42 13.49 -0.55
CA ASP A 390 5.09 13.47 -1.98
C ASP A 390 5.06 14.89 -2.57
N ARG A 391 4.47 15.84 -1.83
CA ARG A 391 4.38 17.24 -2.27
C ARG A 391 5.72 17.96 -2.30
N LEU A 392 6.57 17.70 -1.31
CA LEU A 392 7.86 18.38 -1.17
C LEU A 392 8.98 17.68 -1.92
N HIS A 393 8.82 16.40 -2.18
CA HIS A 393 9.91 15.51 -2.57
C HIS A 393 11.10 15.61 -1.61
N ARG A 394 10.82 15.53 -0.29
CA ARG A 394 11.79 15.62 0.80
C ARG A 394 11.47 14.59 1.88
N PRO A 395 12.46 14.12 2.66
CA PRO A 395 12.17 13.38 3.87
C PRO A 395 11.30 14.22 4.82
N VAL A 396 10.24 13.61 5.36
CA VAL A 396 9.30 14.29 6.26
C VAL A 396 9.06 13.45 7.50
N ILE A 397 9.08 14.10 8.67
CA ILE A 397 8.61 13.53 9.92
C ILE A 397 7.47 14.41 10.43
N ALA A 398 6.31 13.80 10.71
CA ALA A 398 5.18 14.47 11.34
C ALA A 398 4.98 13.92 12.76
N PHE A 399 4.80 14.80 13.73
CA PHE A 399 4.64 14.49 15.15
C PHE A 399 3.28 14.93 15.65
N ALA A 400 2.73 14.16 16.58
CA ALA A 400 1.59 14.51 17.42
C ALA A 400 1.85 14.08 18.86
N PRO A 401 1.16 14.66 19.86
CA PRO A 401 1.17 14.12 21.21
C PRO A 401 0.72 12.66 21.23
N ALA A 402 1.34 11.82 22.06
CA ALA A 402 0.95 10.41 22.20
C ALA A 402 -0.50 10.28 22.67
N GLU A 403 -0.90 11.19 23.56
CA GLU A 403 -2.27 11.42 24.06
C GLU A 403 -2.47 12.94 24.20
N PRO A 404 -3.71 13.44 24.20
CA PRO A 404 -3.97 14.86 24.36
C PRO A 404 -3.28 15.45 25.60
N GLY A 405 -2.39 16.44 25.38
CA GLY A 405 -1.62 17.10 26.45
C GLY A 405 -0.43 16.31 26.99
N ALA A 406 -0.05 15.19 26.37
CA ALA A 406 1.15 14.44 26.77
C ALA A 406 2.44 15.14 26.35
N ASP A 407 3.47 15.04 27.18
CA ASP A 407 4.83 15.51 26.88
C ASP A 407 5.60 14.56 25.95
N THR A 408 5.11 13.33 25.74
CA THR A 408 5.68 12.39 24.78
C THR A 408 5.01 12.55 23.43
N LEU A 409 5.83 12.69 22.39
CA LEU A 409 5.39 12.78 21.00
C LEU A 409 5.55 11.45 20.28
N ARG A 410 4.58 11.10 19.43
CA ARG A 410 4.69 10.05 18.42
C ARG A 410 4.97 10.68 17.07
N GLY A 411 6.08 10.28 16.46
CA GLY A 411 6.50 10.71 15.14
C GLY A 411 6.35 9.61 14.10
N SER A 412 5.97 10.01 12.89
CA SER A 412 5.95 9.14 11.71
C SER A 412 6.82 9.74 10.62
N ALA A 413 7.87 9.02 10.27
CA ALA A 413 8.86 9.43 9.27
C ALA A 413 8.57 8.78 7.91
N ARG A 414 8.77 9.53 6.84
CA ARG A 414 8.68 9.09 5.44
C ARG A 414 9.86 9.60 4.66
N SER A 415 10.47 8.73 3.86
CA SER A 415 11.68 9.04 3.08
C SER A 415 11.40 9.18 1.59
N ILE A 416 12.40 9.70 0.89
CA ILE A 416 12.52 9.70 -0.57
C ILE A 416 13.62 8.71 -0.99
N PRO A 417 13.64 8.26 -2.26
CA PRO A 417 14.76 7.45 -2.77
C PRO A 417 16.11 8.12 -2.51
N GLY A 418 17.09 7.33 -2.10
CA GLY A 418 18.44 7.82 -1.77
C GLY A 418 18.70 8.05 -0.28
N LEU A 419 17.67 8.01 0.59
CA LEU A 419 17.85 8.09 2.05
C LEU A 419 17.18 6.91 2.75
N HIS A 420 17.93 6.15 3.52
CA HIS A 420 17.39 5.12 4.42
C HIS A 420 16.99 5.77 5.76
N ILE A 421 15.67 6.00 5.97
CA ILE A 421 15.18 6.83 7.09
C ILE A 421 15.50 6.22 8.46
N ARG A 422 15.44 4.90 8.61
CA ARG A 422 15.78 4.22 9.87
C ARG A 422 17.25 4.45 10.22
N ASP A 423 18.15 4.37 9.23
CA ASP A 423 19.59 4.56 9.45
C ASP A 423 19.88 6.04 9.79
N ALA A 424 19.18 6.98 9.17
CA ALA A 424 19.26 8.39 9.53
C ALA A 424 18.84 8.62 11.00
N LEU A 425 17.74 7.99 11.45
CA LEU A 425 17.32 8.05 12.86
C LEU A 425 18.34 7.40 13.79
N ALA A 426 18.91 6.26 13.40
CA ALA A 426 19.98 5.59 14.18
C ALA A 426 21.22 6.46 14.32
N LEU A 427 21.58 7.21 13.27
CA LEU A 427 22.71 8.13 13.31
C LEU A 427 22.41 9.35 14.20
N VAL A 428 21.19 9.86 14.19
CA VAL A 428 20.76 10.91 15.15
C VAL A 428 20.89 10.41 16.57
N ASP A 429 20.35 9.22 16.87
CA ASP A 429 20.38 8.62 18.21
C ASP A 429 21.81 8.38 18.71
N ALA A 430 22.68 7.86 17.83
CA ALA A 430 24.08 7.63 18.14
C ALA A 430 24.87 8.92 18.45
N ARG A 431 24.53 10.04 17.78
CA ARG A 431 25.19 11.34 17.98
C ARG A 431 24.63 12.14 19.14
N HIS A 432 23.36 11.93 19.44
CA HIS A 432 22.60 12.64 20.48
C HIS A 432 21.87 11.64 21.38
N PRO A 433 22.60 10.86 22.21
CA PRO A 433 21.99 9.84 23.08
C PRO A 433 20.92 10.42 23.99
N GLY A 434 19.74 9.79 24.00
CA GLY A 434 18.59 10.21 24.81
C GLY A 434 17.70 11.27 24.16
N LEU A 435 18.02 11.75 22.95
CA LEU A 435 17.18 12.66 22.18
C LEU A 435 15.95 11.94 21.63
N ILE A 436 16.09 10.67 21.23
CA ILE A 436 15.02 9.78 20.80
C ILE A 436 14.77 8.75 21.91
N GLU A 437 13.54 8.60 22.37
CA GLU A 437 13.19 7.58 23.37
C GLU A 437 13.11 6.18 22.73
N ARG A 438 12.54 6.12 21.53
CA ARG A 438 12.33 4.88 20.79
C ARG A 438 12.17 5.16 19.29
N PHE A 439 12.74 4.31 18.45
CA PHE A 439 12.49 4.35 17.01
C PHE A 439 12.55 2.95 16.40
N GLY A 440 11.96 2.79 15.21
CA GLY A 440 11.98 1.58 14.43
C GLY A 440 11.35 1.77 13.07
N GLY A 441 11.58 0.85 12.16
CA GLY A 441 11.03 0.91 10.80
C GLY A 441 12.00 0.39 9.74
N HIS A 442 11.78 0.83 8.51
CA HIS A 442 12.48 0.39 7.31
C HIS A 442 13.05 1.58 6.52
N ALA A 443 13.58 1.32 5.33
CA ALA A 443 14.23 2.34 4.50
C ALA A 443 13.33 3.55 4.18
N MET A 444 12.04 3.33 3.87
CA MET A 444 11.14 4.38 3.39
C MET A 444 10.16 4.90 4.44
N ALA A 445 10.00 4.21 5.55
CA ALA A 445 9.08 4.59 6.62
C ALA A 445 9.59 4.13 7.98
N ALA A 446 9.47 4.99 8.99
CA ALA A 446 9.83 4.69 10.37
C ALA A 446 8.89 5.38 11.35
N GLY A 447 8.79 4.81 12.55
CA GLY A 447 8.15 5.43 13.70
C GLY A 447 9.17 5.82 14.75
N LEU A 448 8.90 6.86 15.52
CA LEU A 448 9.73 7.25 16.65
C LEU A 448 8.91 7.90 17.76
N SER A 449 9.49 7.96 18.95
CA SER A 449 8.94 8.71 20.08
C SER A 449 10.04 9.57 20.68
N LEU A 450 9.68 10.79 21.07
CA LEU A 450 10.58 11.71 21.77
C LEU A 450 9.78 12.61 22.70
N ARG A 451 10.47 13.30 23.60
CA ARG A 451 9.84 14.31 24.47
C ARG A 451 9.61 15.62 23.71
N LEU A 452 8.52 16.31 24.07
CA LEU A 452 8.17 17.60 23.46
C LEU A 452 9.29 18.65 23.61
N ASP A 453 9.95 18.67 24.75
CA ASP A 453 11.08 19.59 25.02
C ASP A 453 12.34 19.30 24.17
N HIS A 454 12.43 18.13 23.54
CA HIS A 454 13.52 17.74 22.65
C HIS A 454 13.25 18.02 21.16
N ILE A 455 12.07 18.51 20.79
CA ILE A 455 11.65 18.55 19.38
C ILE A 455 12.54 19.45 18.52
N ASP A 456 12.97 20.59 19.03
CA ASP A 456 13.77 21.54 18.24
C ASP A 456 15.22 21.07 18.09
N ASP A 457 15.81 20.47 19.12
CA ASP A 457 17.13 19.83 19.04
C ASP A 457 17.10 18.65 18.06
N PHE A 458 16.02 17.86 18.10
CA PHE A 458 15.82 16.76 17.14
C PHE A 458 15.70 17.26 15.70
N LYS A 459 14.93 18.32 15.44
CA LYS A 459 14.81 18.92 14.09
C LYS A 459 16.19 19.32 13.55
N ALA A 460 17.00 20.00 14.37
CA ALA A 460 18.33 20.42 13.97
C ALA A 460 19.25 19.23 13.68
N ALA A 461 19.28 18.23 14.56
CA ALA A 461 20.08 17.02 14.40
C ALA A 461 19.66 16.22 13.16
N PHE A 462 18.34 16.05 12.93
CA PHE A 462 17.82 15.31 11.78
C PHE A 462 18.18 15.99 10.46
N VAL A 463 18.00 17.30 10.35
CA VAL A 463 18.39 18.07 9.15
C VAL A 463 19.88 17.95 8.87
N ALA A 464 20.75 18.02 9.89
CA ALA A 464 22.19 17.85 9.73
C ALA A 464 22.56 16.46 9.20
N VAL A 465 21.91 15.40 9.73
CA VAL A 465 22.12 14.02 9.27
C VAL A 465 21.62 13.84 7.83
N VAL A 466 20.47 14.40 7.46
CA VAL A 466 19.97 14.30 6.09
C VAL A 466 20.90 15.01 5.10
N LEU A 467 21.43 16.19 5.45
CA LEU A 467 22.41 16.92 4.63
C LEU A 467 23.69 16.10 4.37
N GLU A 468 24.09 15.26 5.33
CA GLU A 468 25.28 14.41 5.21
C GLU A 468 25.01 13.16 4.38
N MET A 469 23.84 12.52 4.59
CA MET A 469 23.56 11.21 4.03
C MET A 469 22.91 11.26 2.65
N LEU A 470 22.19 12.34 2.31
CA LEU A 470 21.41 12.42 1.08
C LEU A 470 22.21 13.14 -0.02
N ASP A 471 22.38 12.46 -1.15
CA ASP A 471 22.90 13.10 -2.37
C ASP A 471 21.95 14.25 -2.78
N PRO A 472 22.44 15.48 -2.94
CA PRO A 472 21.62 16.59 -3.43
C PRO A 472 20.87 16.31 -4.75
N ALA A 473 21.38 15.43 -5.61
CA ALA A 473 20.72 15.01 -6.84
C ALA A 473 19.40 14.27 -6.56
N ALA A 474 19.29 13.56 -5.43
CA ALA A 474 18.07 12.88 -5.01
C ALA A 474 16.92 13.85 -4.63
N LEU A 475 17.23 15.11 -4.37
CA LEU A 475 16.23 16.16 -4.11
C LEU A 475 15.50 16.61 -5.38
N GLN A 476 16.03 16.28 -6.56
CA GLN A 476 15.36 16.52 -7.84
C GLN A 476 14.34 15.41 -8.11
N GLN A 477 13.07 15.74 -8.12
CA GLN A 477 12.02 14.79 -8.44
C GLN A 477 12.11 14.36 -9.91
N GLN A 478 12.21 13.04 -10.14
CA GLN A 478 12.14 12.44 -11.47
C GLN A 478 10.81 11.73 -11.64
N VAL A 479 10.11 12.06 -12.72
CA VAL A 479 8.86 11.42 -13.13
C VAL A 479 9.17 10.46 -14.28
N LEU A 480 9.03 9.16 -14.03
CA LEU A 480 9.30 8.13 -15.05
C LEU A 480 8.09 7.96 -15.97
N SER A 481 8.26 8.30 -17.24
CA SER A 481 7.26 8.16 -18.29
C SER A 481 7.50 6.92 -19.15
N ASP A 482 6.43 6.35 -19.69
CA ASP A 482 6.45 5.28 -20.69
C ASP A 482 6.52 5.84 -22.15
N GLY A 483 6.77 7.15 -22.30
CA GLY A 483 6.88 7.86 -23.56
C GLY A 483 5.56 8.44 -24.05
N GLU A 484 5.56 8.99 -25.26
CA GLU A 484 4.38 9.56 -25.88
C GLU A 484 3.45 8.48 -26.42
N LEU A 485 2.15 8.76 -26.36
CA LEU A 485 1.15 8.01 -27.12
C LEU A 485 1.03 8.57 -28.54
N ALA A 486 0.93 7.70 -29.53
CA ALA A 486 0.58 8.10 -30.87
C ALA A 486 -0.88 8.62 -30.91
N ALA A 487 -1.20 9.42 -31.90
CA ALA A 487 -2.53 10.04 -31.99
C ALA A 487 -3.68 9.01 -32.08
N ASP A 488 -3.43 7.87 -32.70
CA ASP A 488 -4.36 6.74 -32.82
C ASP A 488 -4.41 5.85 -31.58
N GLU A 489 -3.44 6.01 -30.64
CA GLU A 489 -3.46 5.37 -29.32
C GLU A 489 -4.29 6.17 -28.30
N LEU A 490 -4.62 7.42 -28.59
CA LEU A 490 -5.45 8.29 -27.73
C LEU A 490 -6.94 8.02 -27.97
N ASP A 491 -7.36 6.80 -27.75
CA ASP A 491 -8.74 6.37 -27.94
C ASP A 491 -9.28 5.50 -26.80
N HIS A 492 -10.57 5.19 -26.84
CA HIS A 492 -11.25 4.40 -25.81
C HIS A 492 -10.77 2.95 -25.74
N ARG A 493 -10.38 2.34 -26.87
CA ARG A 493 -9.92 0.96 -26.94
C ARG A 493 -8.61 0.80 -26.14
N TYR A 494 -7.69 1.77 -26.29
CA TYR A 494 -6.45 1.77 -25.54
C TYR A 494 -6.66 2.10 -24.06
N ALA A 495 -7.53 3.07 -23.76
CA ALA A 495 -7.86 3.41 -22.36
C ALA A 495 -8.48 2.23 -21.61
N ASP A 496 -9.40 1.49 -22.23
CA ASP A 496 -10.03 0.31 -21.63
C ASP A 496 -9.02 -0.86 -21.50
N ALA A 497 -8.20 -1.07 -22.53
CA ALA A 497 -7.15 -2.08 -22.49
C ALA A 497 -6.13 -1.82 -21.37
N LEU A 498 -5.67 -0.58 -21.18
CA LEU A 498 -4.76 -0.17 -20.10
C LEU A 498 -5.37 -0.39 -18.73
N ARG A 499 -6.66 -0.09 -18.54
CA ARG A 499 -7.39 -0.34 -17.29
C ARG A 499 -7.40 -1.82 -16.92
N LEU A 500 -7.59 -2.71 -17.90
CA LEU A 500 -7.71 -4.14 -17.69
C LEU A 500 -6.37 -4.89 -17.72
N ALA A 501 -5.31 -4.27 -18.22
CA ALA A 501 -3.98 -4.85 -18.40
C ALA A 501 -3.22 -5.12 -17.07
N GLY A 502 -3.65 -4.53 -15.95
CA GLY A 502 -3.07 -4.78 -14.63
C GLY A 502 -3.26 -6.22 -14.15
N PRO A 503 -2.88 -6.49 -12.88
CA PRO A 503 -2.80 -5.52 -11.79
C PRO A 503 -1.54 -4.65 -11.83
N TRP A 504 -1.73 -3.35 -11.74
CA TRP A 504 -0.67 -2.37 -11.59
C TRP A 504 -0.48 -2.05 -10.09
N GLY A 505 0.76 -1.80 -9.67
CA GLY A 505 1.08 -1.48 -8.28
C GLY A 505 2.58 -1.35 -8.05
N GLN A 506 3.01 -1.55 -6.81
CA GLN A 506 4.42 -1.47 -6.44
C GLN A 506 5.26 -2.49 -7.24
N GLY A 507 6.42 -2.07 -7.76
CA GLY A 507 7.27 -2.90 -8.60
C GLY A 507 6.75 -3.16 -10.02
N PHE A 508 5.45 -2.92 -10.29
CA PHE A 508 4.81 -3.05 -11.60
C PHE A 508 3.86 -1.86 -11.84
N PRO A 509 4.41 -0.63 -11.95
CA PRO A 509 3.63 0.60 -11.88
C PRO A 509 2.67 0.78 -13.04
N GLU A 510 1.55 1.48 -12.76
CA GLU A 510 0.59 1.89 -13.77
C GLU A 510 1.26 2.75 -14.84
N PRO A 511 0.91 2.57 -16.12
CA PRO A 511 1.48 3.37 -17.22
C PRO A 511 1.26 4.87 -17.05
N LEU A 512 2.35 5.62 -17.18
CA LEU A 512 2.36 7.07 -17.18
C LEU A 512 3.01 7.56 -18.47
N PHE A 513 2.29 8.34 -19.25
CA PHE A 513 2.73 8.87 -20.54
C PHE A 513 3.14 10.33 -20.41
N ASP A 514 3.93 10.80 -21.35
CA ASP A 514 4.21 12.24 -21.46
C ASP A 514 3.87 12.75 -22.86
N GLY A 515 3.68 14.06 -22.99
CA GLY A 515 3.42 14.67 -24.28
C GLY A 515 3.26 16.19 -24.19
N HIS A 516 3.46 16.84 -25.35
CA HIS A 516 3.29 18.27 -25.50
C HIS A 516 1.91 18.63 -26.04
N PHE A 517 1.23 19.57 -25.39
CA PHE A 517 -0.11 19.97 -25.74
C PHE A 517 -0.26 21.48 -25.78
N GLU A 518 -1.19 21.97 -26.63
CA GLU A 518 -1.71 23.32 -26.56
C GLU A 518 -2.96 23.32 -25.67
N VAL A 519 -3.01 24.22 -24.68
CA VAL A 519 -4.20 24.44 -23.84
C VAL A 519 -5.18 25.32 -24.62
N ALA A 520 -6.24 24.70 -25.11
CA ALA A 520 -7.30 25.40 -25.83
C ALA A 520 -8.24 26.13 -24.88
N ASN A 521 -8.54 25.50 -23.71
CA ASN A 521 -9.38 26.08 -22.68
C ASN A 521 -9.05 25.45 -21.32
N TRP A 522 -9.36 26.16 -20.24
CA TRP A 522 -9.19 25.64 -18.88
C TRP A 522 -10.20 26.25 -17.92
N ARG A 523 -10.45 25.55 -16.80
CA ARG A 523 -11.25 26.06 -15.68
C ARG A 523 -10.84 25.41 -14.37
N VAL A 524 -11.07 26.13 -13.27
CA VAL A 524 -10.85 25.62 -11.91
C VAL A 524 -12.11 24.90 -11.42
N LEU A 525 -11.93 23.73 -10.81
CA LEU A 525 -12.98 22.96 -10.16
C LEU A 525 -12.70 22.88 -8.66
N LYS A 526 -13.73 23.16 -7.84
CA LYS A 526 -13.65 23.10 -6.36
C LYS A 526 -12.42 23.84 -5.81
N GLU A 527 -12.05 24.97 -6.43
CA GLU A 527 -10.91 25.83 -6.04
C GLU A 527 -9.54 25.13 -5.94
N ARG A 528 -9.43 23.88 -6.38
CA ARG A 528 -8.23 23.04 -6.20
C ARG A 528 -7.78 22.30 -7.45
N HIS A 529 -8.67 22.02 -8.38
CA HIS A 529 -8.37 21.16 -9.53
C HIS A 529 -8.43 21.95 -10.81
N LEU A 530 -7.57 21.57 -11.78
CA LEU A 530 -7.63 22.12 -13.13
C LEU A 530 -8.32 21.14 -14.06
N LYS A 531 -9.36 21.60 -14.76
CA LYS A 531 -9.89 20.93 -15.93
C LYS A 531 -9.38 21.62 -17.17
N LEU A 532 -8.79 20.86 -18.09
CA LEU A 532 -8.16 21.35 -19.30
C LEU A 532 -8.86 20.77 -20.53
N GLU A 533 -8.93 21.56 -21.60
CA GLU A 533 -9.19 21.10 -22.96
C GLU A 533 -7.90 21.27 -23.76
N LEU A 534 -7.35 20.16 -24.21
CA LEU A 534 -6.03 20.10 -24.80
C LEU A 534 -6.12 19.81 -26.29
N ARG A 535 -5.23 20.41 -27.09
CA ARG A 535 -5.00 20.05 -28.48
C ARG A 535 -3.67 19.36 -28.64
N LEU A 536 -3.65 18.26 -29.36
CA LEU A 536 -2.41 17.64 -29.80
C LEU A 536 -1.95 18.33 -31.11
N PRO A 537 -0.71 18.76 -31.24
CA PRO A 537 -0.20 19.39 -32.46
C PRO A 537 -0.44 18.51 -33.70
N GLY A 538 -1.06 19.07 -34.74
CA GLY A 538 -1.36 18.36 -35.99
C GLY A 538 -2.54 17.40 -35.98
N VAL A 539 -3.26 17.26 -34.86
CA VAL A 539 -4.44 16.40 -34.73
C VAL A 539 -5.71 17.26 -34.53
N PRO A 540 -6.78 17.04 -35.34
CA PRO A 540 -8.01 17.80 -35.18
C PRO A 540 -8.75 17.40 -33.89
N GLY A 541 -9.40 18.37 -33.25
CA GLY A 541 -10.20 18.14 -32.03
C GLY A 541 -9.49 18.50 -30.74
N THR A 542 -10.18 18.25 -29.64
CA THR A 542 -9.68 18.48 -28.29
C THR A 542 -9.88 17.24 -27.41
N ILE A 543 -8.95 17.03 -26.48
CA ILE A 543 -8.98 15.96 -25.48
C ILE A 543 -9.21 16.61 -24.11
N ASN A 544 -10.12 16.05 -23.30
CA ASN A 544 -10.32 16.51 -21.94
C ASN A 544 -9.21 15.99 -21.04
N ALA A 545 -8.76 16.85 -20.13
CA ALA A 545 -7.82 16.45 -19.09
C ALA A 545 -8.25 17.03 -17.74
N ILE A 546 -7.87 16.34 -16.67
CA ILE A 546 -8.07 16.79 -15.30
C ILE A 546 -6.78 16.63 -14.52
N HIS A 547 -6.37 17.71 -13.84
CA HIS A 547 -5.25 17.72 -12.91
C HIS A 547 -5.79 17.91 -11.49
N PHE A 548 -5.87 16.83 -10.74
CA PHE A 548 -6.34 16.87 -9.37
C PHE A 548 -5.32 17.59 -8.48
N GLY A 549 -5.76 18.61 -7.73
CA GLY A 549 -4.86 19.44 -6.92
C GLY A 549 -3.96 20.40 -7.72
N GLY A 550 -4.09 20.46 -9.03
CA GLY A 550 -3.20 21.22 -9.91
C GLY A 550 -3.45 22.73 -9.97
N TRP A 551 -4.42 23.26 -9.21
CA TRP A 551 -4.60 24.72 -9.12
C TRP A 551 -3.78 25.31 -7.98
N HIS A 552 -2.83 26.18 -8.33
CA HIS A 552 -1.94 26.87 -7.40
C HIS A 552 -2.03 28.41 -7.55
N GLY A 553 -3.17 28.92 -8.04
CA GLY A 553 -3.40 30.36 -8.21
C GLY A 553 -2.94 30.93 -9.55
N ASN A 554 -2.24 30.17 -10.39
CA ASN A 554 -1.72 30.62 -11.68
C ASN A 554 -2.38 29.89 -12.85
N ALA A 555 -2.70 30.63 -13.90
CA ALA A 555 -3.19 30.04 -15.15
C ALA A 555 -2.13 29.12 -15.78
N PRO A 556 -2.53 27.97 -16.37
CA PRO A 556 -1.59 27.14 -17.12
C PRO A 556 -1.08 27.91 -18.35
N GLY A 557 0.17 27.62 -18.75
CA GLY A 557 0.75 28.14 -19.98
C GLY A 557 -0.07 27.72 -21.22
N ARG A 558 0.09 28.45 -22.32
CA ARG A 558 -0.54 28.07 -23.59
C ARG A 558 -0.01 26.74 -24.13
N HIS A 559 1.27 26.47 -23.95
CA HIS A 559 1.93 25.22 -24.28
C HIS A 559 2.37 24.57 -22.97
N VAL A 560 2.11 23.26 -22.83
CA VAL A 560 2.41 22.50 -21.64
C VAL A 560 3.02 21.16 -22.01
N HIS A 561 3.98 20.70 -21.20
CA HIS A 561 4.46 19.32 -21.21
C HIS A 561 3.81 18.57 -20.03
N LEU A 562 2.99 17.60 -20.33
CA LEU A 562 2.22 16.86 -19.33
C LEU A 562 2.81 15.47 -19.10
N ALA A 563 2.83 15.03 -17.84
CA ALA A 563 2.84 13.61 -17.51
C ALA A 563 1.41 13.20 -17.13
N TYR A 564 0.87 12.16 -17.78
CA TYR A 564 -0.55 11.83 -17.68
C TYR A 564 -0.82 10.33 -17.82
N ARG A 565 -1.97 9.88 -17.28
CA ARG A 565 -2.56 8.57 -17.57
C ARG A 565 -3.71 8.72 -18.55
N LEU A 566 -3.83 7.77 -19.46
CA LEU A 566 -4.98 7.68 -20.35
C LEU A 566 -6.10 6.88 -19.66
N ALA A 567 -7.29 7.47 -19.54
CA ALA A 567 -8.44 6.86 -18.88
C ALA A 567 -9.71 6.98 -19.73
N CYS A 568 -10.66 6.06 -19.54
CA CYS A 568 -12.02 6.23 -20.00
C CYS A 568 -12.69 7.35 -19.19
N ASP A 569 -13.47 8.23 -19.85
CA ASP A 569 -14.29 9.24 -19.17
C ASP A 569 -15.65 8.62 -18.79
N ASP A 570 -15.66 7.88 -17.69
CA ASP A 570 -16.87 7.18 -17.22
C ASP A 570 -18.02 8.14 -16.86
N TYR A 571 -17.73 9.43 -16.60
CA TYR A 571 -18.76 10.45 -16.35
C TYR A 571 -19.53 10.86 -17.62
N ARG A 572 -18.80 10.99 -18.75
CA ARG A 572 -19.43 11.28 -20.05
C ARG A 572 -20.00 10.02 -20.70
N GLY A 573 -19.44 8.86 -20.37
CA GLY A 573 -19.85 7.59 -20.93
C GLY A 573 -19.48 7.42 -22.42
N GLY A 574 -19.95 6.33 -23.02
CA GLY A 574 -19.67 6.00 -24.42
C GLY A 574 -18.18 5.73 -24.66
N SER A 575 -17.66 6.27 -25.76
CA SER A 575 -16.23 6.14 -26.15
C SER A 575 -15.36 7.33 -25.71
N ALA A 576 -15.84 8.15 -24.77
CA ALA A 576 -15.09 9.31 -24.29
C ALA A 576 -13.86 8.91 -23.50
N ILE A 577 -12.75 9.61 -23.74
CA ILE A 577 -11.50 9.49 -22.97
C ILE A 577 -11.19 10.79 -22.26
N GLN A 578 -10.35 10.67 -21.20
CA GLN A 578 -9.74 11.82 -20.55
C GLN A 578 -8.30 11.52 -20.16
N LEU A 579 -7.49 12.55 -20.06
CA LEU A 579 -6.15 12.47 -19.50
C LEU A 579 -6.21 12.82 -18.01
N ILE A 580 -5.69 11.93 -17.16
CA ILE A 580 -5.50 12.23 -15.74
C ILE A 580 -4.08 12.75 -15.60
N VAL A 581 -3.95 14.07 -15.40
CA VAL A 581 -2.66 14.74 -15.33
C VAL A 581 -2.06 14.55 -13.94
N GLU A 582 -0.83 14.06 -13.90
CA GLU A 582 -0.02 13.94 -12.67
C GLU A 582 0.89 15.16 -12.51
N HIS A 583 1.52 15.60 -13.61
CA HIS A 583 2.38 16.78 -13.63
C HIS A 583 2.10 17.62 -14.88
N CYS A 584 2.09 18.93 -14.67
CA CYS A 584 1.93 19.93 -15.73
C CYS A 584 3.11 20.89 -15.67
N LEU A 585 3.99 20.81 -16.66
CA LEU A 585 5.19 21.61 -16.78
C LEU A 585 5.01 22.66 -17.89
N PRO A 586 5.74 23.79 -17.86
CA PRO A 586 5.83 24.68 -19.01
C PRO A 586 6.32 23.92 -20.24
N GLY A 587 5.67 24.10 -21.39
CA GLY A 587 6.01 23.47 -22.66
C GLY A 587 7.02 24.24 -23.48
#